data_20f7600ae547c320d12e5ec8668de8a5
#
_entry.id   20f7600ae547c320d12e5ec8668de8a5
#
_cell.length_a   1.000
_cell.length_b   1.000
_cell.length_c   1.000
_cell.angle_alpha   90.00
_cell.angle_beta   90.00
_cell.angle_gamma   90.00
#
_symmetry.space_group_name_H-M   'P 1'
#
loop_
_entity.id
_entity.type
_entity.pdbx_description
1 polymer ?
#
loop_
_entity_poly.entity_id
_entity_poly.type
_entity_poly.pdbx_seq_one_letter_code
_entity_poly.pdbx_strand_id
1 'polypeptide(L)'
;MQTDVKQTIAVAATAQLQKYVKTVATNITKARIMAISAQASGANASVKIYNSVAGTTASDLVAELKFGTADGEWTHFYVPGQGIYCDTGLYAVLSSCDFLVVTGTFT
;
A
#
# COMPACT_ATOMS: atom_id res chain seq x y z
N MET A 1 22.03 10.37 -7.74
CA MET A 1 21.12 10.43 -6.60
C MET A 1 20.65 9.04 -6.19
N GLN A 2 20.74 8.75 -4.95
CA GLN A 2 20.31 7.47 -4.44
C GLN A 2 18.80 7.34 -4.54
N THR A 3 18.30 6.29 -5.19
CA THR A 3 16.88 6.10 -5.40
C THR A 3 16.36 4.77 -4.86
N ASP A 4 17.24 3.96 -4.28
CA ASP A 4 16.86 2.64 -3.79
C ASP A 4 16.72 2.59 -2.26
N VAL A 5 16.65 3.74 -1.61
CA VAL A 5 16.37 3.81 -0.18
C VAL A 5 14.91 3.45 0.05
N LYS A 6 14.69 2.43 0.86
CA LYS A 6 13.34 1.99 1.19
C LYS A 6 12.70 2.93 2.18
N GLN A 7 11.42 3.17 2.00
CA GLN A 7 10.59 3.96 2.89
C GLN A 7 9.38 3.14 3.31
N THR A 8 8.79 3.51 4.43
CA THR A 8 7.59 2.88 4.95
C THR A 8 6.49 3.92 5.07
N ILE A 9 5.33 3.60 4.53
CA ILE A 9 4.17 4.48 4.56
C ILE A 9 3.01 3.72 5.21
N ALA A 10 2.34 4.36 6.16
CA ALA A 10 1.22 3.76 6.87
C ALA A 10 -0.04 4.59 6.67
N VAL A 11 -1.16 3.92 6.44
CA VAL A 11 -2.48 4.56 6.36
C VAL A 11 -3.50 3.73 7.11
N ALA A 12 -4.50 4.41 7.66
CA ALA A 12 -5.56 3.77 8.46
C ALA A 12 -6.90 3.73 7.73
N ALA A 13 -6.98 4.26 6.52
CA ALA A 13 -8.22 4.31 5.76
C ALA A 13 -7.92 4.27 4.27
N THR A 14 -8.95 4.00 3.48
CA THR A 14 -8.86 4.07 2.02
C THR A 14 -8.39 5.46 1.61
N ALA A 15 -7.29 5.53 0.84
CA ALA A 15 -6.73 6.80 0.43
C ALA A 15 -5.67 6.62 -0.66
N GLN A 16 -5.38 7.72 -1.36
CA GLN A 16 -4.17 7.80 -2.16
C GLN A 16 -2.98 7.90 -1.21
N LEU A 17 -1.97 7.07 -1.43
CA LEU A 17 -0.80 7.06 -0.57
C LEU A 17 0.07 8.27 -0.85
N GLN A 18 0.66 8.80 0.21
CA GLN A 18 1.48 9.99 0.18
C GLN A 18 2.80 9.73 0.90
N LYS A 19 3.84 10.39 0.44
CA LYS A 19 5.12 10.44 1.14
C LYS A 19 5.30 11.84 1.72
N TYR A 20 6.14 11.94 2.74
CA TYR A 20 6.47 13.22 3.34
C TYR A 20 7.85 13.67 2.89
N VAL A 21 7.91 14.89 2.39
CA VAL A 21 9.17 15.57 2.06
C VAL A 21 9.26 16.77 2.99
N LYS A 22 10.10 16.70 4.01
CA LYS A 22 10.26 17.75 5.01
C LYS A 22 8.93 18.19 5.61
N THR A 23 8.14 17.29 6.11
CA THR A 23 6.82 17.55 6.71
C THR A 23 5.70 17.90 5.74
N VAL A 24 5.96 17.99 4.44
CA VAL A 24 4.92 18.24 3.44
C VAL A 24 4.46 16.91 2.86
N ALA A 25 3.17 16.63 2.93
CA ALA A 25 2.58 15.44 2.33
C ALA A 25 2.52 15.61 0.82
N THR A 26 3.03 14.62 0.09
CA THR A 26 3.10 14.65 -1.36
C THR A 26 2.57 13.35 -1.92
N ASN A 27 1.69 13.41 -2.91
CA ASN A 27 1.17 12.23 -3.56
C ASN A 27 2.28 11.45 -4.25
N ILE A 28 2.26 10.14 -4.07
CA ILE A 28 3.20 9.25 -4.72
C ILE A 28 2.80 9.10 -6.18
N THR A 29 3.74 9.34 -7.09
CA THR A 29 3.50 9.20 -8.52
C THR A 29 4.10 7.93 -9.10
N LYS A 30 5.20 7.46 -8.52
CA LYS A 30 5.85 6.20 -8.92
C LYS A 30 6.30 5.46 -7.69
N ALA A 31 6.24 4.14 -7.75
CA ALA A 31 6.61 3.31 -6.61
C ALA A 31 7.11 1.95 -7.04
N ARG A 32 7.94 1.36 -6.19
CA ARG A 32 8.22 -0.07 -6.20
C ARG A 32 7.85 -0.58 -4.83
N ILE A 33 6.84 -1.44 -4.77
CA ILE A 33 6.34 -1.99 -3.52
C ILE A 33 7.15 -3.24 -3.21
N MET A 34 7.81 -3.26 -2.05
CA MET A 34 8.65 -4.38 -1.64
C MET A 34 7.97 -5.24 -0.58
N ALA A 35 7.12 -4.66 0.24
CA ALA A 35 6.40 -5.39 1.27
C ALA A 35 5.12 -4.67 1.63
N ILE A 36 4.12 -5.45 2.02
CA ILE A 36 2.81 -4.95 2.44
C ILE A 36 2.47 -5.68 3.74
N SER A 37 2.10 -4.92 4.76
CA SER A 37 1.60 -5.47 6.02
C SER A 37 0.29 -4.80 6.36
N ALA A 38 -0.64 -5.58 6.91
CA ALA A 38 -1.94 -5.02 7.28
C ALA A 38 -2.47 -5.72 8.52
N GLN A 39 -3.30 -5.03 9.27
CA GLN A 39 -3.96 -5.57 10.45
C GLN A 39 -5.47 -5.53 10.26
N ALA A 40 -6.12 -6.65 10.51
CA ALA A 40 -7.56 -6.77 10.40
C ALA A 40 -8.26 -6.13 11.61
N SER A 41 -9.38 -5.47 11.36
CA SER A 41 -10.30 -5.02 12.41
C SER A 41 -11.48 -5.99 12.59
N GLY A 42 -11.54 -7.04 11.81
CA GLY A 42 -12.59 -8.03 11.87
C GLY A 42 -12.41 -9.10 10.81
N ALA A 43 -13.40 -9.95 10.66
CA ALA A 43 -13.38 -11.01 9.66
C ALA A 43 -13.47 -10.44 8.24
N ASN A 44 -12.93 -11.20 7.28
CA ASN A 44 -12.99 -10.87 5.85
C ASN A 44 -12.29 -9.56 5.53
N ALA A 45 -11.18 -9.27 6.21
CA ALA A 45 -10.38 -8.11 5.92
C ALA A 45 -9.74 -8.23 4.53
N SER A 46 -9.64 -7.10 3.84
CA SER A 46 -8.94 -7.07 2.57
C SER A 46 -8.25 -5.74 2.35
N VAL A 47 -7.15 -5.79 1.59
CA VAL A 47 -6.43 -4.62 1.12
C VAL A 47 -6.24 -4.78 -0.38
N LYS A 48 -6.60 -3.76 -1.13
CA LYS A 48 -6.35 -3.69 -2.56
C LYS A 48 -5.49 -2.47 -2.85
N ILE A 49 -4.48 -2.66 -3.68
CA ILE A 49 -3.61 -1.56 -4.09
C ILE A 49 -3.71 -1.41 -5.60
N TYR A 50 -3.97 -0.19 -6.03
CA TYR A 50 -4.15 0.15 -7.43
C TYR A 50 -3.05 1.10 -7.90
N ASN A 51 -2.58 0.90 -9.12
CA ASN A 51 -1.68 1.83 -9.79
C ASN A 51 -2.53 2.96 -10.36
N SER A 52 -2.95 3.87 -9.49
CA SER A 52 -3.90 4.92 -9.83
C SER A 52 -3.80 6.05 -8.81
N VAL A 53 -4.27 7.22 -9.19
CA VAL A 53 -4.32 8.37 -8.26
C VAL A 53 -5.58 8.32 -7.38
N ALA A 54 -6.68 7.77 -7.88
CA ALA A 54 -7.93 7.72 -7.13
C ALA A 54 -8.89 6.65 -7.62
N GLY A 55 -8.55 5.92 -8.67
CA GLY A 55 -9.45 4.97 -9.29
C GLY A 55 -9.35 3.58 -8.71
N THR A 56 -10.44 2.82 -8.86
CA THR A 56 -10.50 1.43 -8.45
C THR A 56 -10.82 0.53 -9.65
N THR A 57 -10.39 0.94 -10.83
CA THR A 57 -10.57 0.16 -12.05
C THR A 57 -9.80 -1.15 -11.96
N ALA A 58 -10.46 -2.26 -12.28
CA ALA A 58 -9.87 -3.59 -12.11
C ALA A 58 -8.54 -3.75 -12.87
N SER A 59 -8.39 -3.09 -14.01
CA SER A 59 -7.16 -3.19 -14.80
C SER A 59 -5.96 -2.52 -14.12
N ASP A 60 -6.19 -1.66 -13.11
CA ASP A 60 -5.13 -0.99 -12.39
C ASP A 60 -4.76 -1.70 -11.09
N LEU A 61 -5.44 -2.77 -10.74
CA LEU A 61 -5.16 -3.53 -9.53
C LEU A 61 -3.80 -4.21 -9.64
N VAL A 62 -2.90 -3.95 -8.70
CA VAL A 62 -1.56 -4.52 -8.69
C VAL A 62 -1.33 -5.49 -7.54
N ALA A 63 -2.10 -5.38 -6.47
CA ALA A 63 -1.99 -6.28 -5.33
C ALA A 63 -3.30 -6.36 -4.57
N GLU A 64 -3.61 -7.56 -4.09
CA GLU A 64 -4.78 -7.78 -3.26
C GLU A 64 -4.43 -8.80 -2.19
N LEU A 65 -4.71 -8.46 -0.92
CA LEU A 65 -4.55 -9.36 0.21
C LEU A 65 -5.92 -9.57 0.84
N LYS A 66 -6.28 -10.83 1.04
CA LYS A 66 -7.50 -11.20 1.77
C LYS A 66 -7.06 -12.00 2.99
N PHE A 67 -7.53 -11.57 4.15
CA PHE A 67 -7.06 -12.18 5.40
C PHE A 67 -8.02 -11.84 6.53
N GLY A 68 -7.72 -12.41 7.71
CA GLY A 68 -8.42 -12.02 8.91
C GLY A 68 -9.66 -12.85 9.18
N THR A 69 -9.62 -13.60 10.28
CA THR A 69 -10.80 -14.26 10.84
C THR A 69 -11.23 -13.55 12.10
N ALA A 70 -10.42 -12.64 12.63
CA ALA A 70 -10.68 -11.93 13.87
C ALA A 70 -9.97 -10.58 13.88
N ASP A 71 -10.46 -9.69 14.75
CA ASP A 71 -9.83 -8.39 14.99
C ASP A 71 -8.40 -8.60 15.50
N GLY A 72 -7.50 -7.78 14.98
CA GLY A 72 -6.11 -7.77 15.40
C GLY A 72 -5.19 -8.70 14.63
N GLU A 73 -5.72 -9.52 13.74
CA GLU A 73 -4.87 -10.39 12.93
C GLU A 73 -4.03 -9.60 11.95
N TRP A 74 -2.75 -9.99 11.82
CA TRP A 74 -1.82 -9.37 10.90
C TRP A 74 -1.59 -10.26 9.69
N THR A 75 -1.33 -9.64 8.56
CA THR A 75 -0.77 -10.31 7.40
C THR A 75 0.46 -9.55 6.93
N HIS A 76 1.37 -10.27 6.29
CA HIS A 76 2.57 -9.68 5.72
C HIS A 76 2.83 -10.33 4.36
N PHE A 77 3.05 -9.50 3.36
CA PHE A 77 3.36 -9.97 2.02
C PHE A 77 4.66 -9.32 1.58
N TYR A 78 5.67 -10.15 1.31
CA TYR A 78 6.96 -9.70 0.83
C TYR A 78 7.07 -9.98 -0.66
N VAL A 79 7.46 -8.98 -1.43
CA VAL A 79 7.64 -9.11 -2.87
C VAL A 79 9.13 -9.25 -3.15
N PRO A 80 9.58 -10.40 -3.64
CA PRO A 80 11.01 -10.59 -3.94
C PRO A 80 11.43 -9.82 -5.18
N GLY A 81 12.74 -9.69 -5.36
CA GLY A 81 13.31 -9.05 -6.53
C GLY A 81 13.13 -7.55 -6.51
N GLN A 82 12.65 -7.00 -7.59
CA GLN A 82 12.52 -5.56 -7.75
C GLN A 82 11.17 -4.99 -7.30
N GLY A 83 10.32 -5.83 -6.74
CA GLY A 83 9.04 -5.39 -6.23
C GLY A 83 7.97 -5.22 -7.30
N ILE A 84 6.87 -4.61 -6.90
CA ILE A 84 5.76 -4.29 -7.80
C ILE A 84 5.90 -2.83 -8.22
N TYR A 85 6.02 -2.59 -9.51
CA TYR A 85 6.20 -1.25 -10.04
C TYR A 85 4.87 -0.60 -10.36
N CYS A 86 4.70 0.65 -9.89
CA CYS A 86 3.54 1.48 -10.19
C CYS A 86 4.03 2.81 -10.77
N ASP A 87 3.50 3.22 -11.89
CA ASP A 87 3.97 4.40 -12.61
C ASP A 87 2.97 5.57 -12.65
N THR A 88 1.78 5.38 -12.10
CA THR A 88 0.74 6.42 -12.10
C THR A 88 0.47 6.94 -10.70
N GLY A 89 0.51 6.09 -9.71
CA GLY A 89 0.24 6.45 -8.33
C GLY A 89 0.02 5.22 -7.49
N LEU A 90 -0.35 5.44 -6.24
CA LEU A 90 -0.74 4.37 -5.33
C LEU A 90 -2.05 4.74 -4.66
N TYR A 91 -3.06 3.95 -4.89
CA TYR A 91 -4.35 4.12 -4.24
C TYR A 91 -4.67 2.82 -3.50
N ALA A 92 -4.89 2.91 -2.20
CA ALA A 92 -5.17 1.75 -1.36
C ALA A 92 -6.62 1.76 -0.90
N VAL A 93 -7.27 0.61 -1.04
CA VAL A 93 -8.64 0.40 -0.54
C VAL A 93 -8.55 -0.63 0.59
N LEU A 94 -8.95 -0.20 1.78
CA LEU A 94 -8.96 -1.03 2.98
C LEU A 94 -10.40 -1.40 3.32
N SER A 95 -10.63 -2.68 3.60
CA SER A 95 -11.91 -3.18 4.04
C SER A 95 -11.70 -4.03 5.29
N SER A 96 -12.35 -3.67 6.39
CA SER A 96 -12.22 -4.34 7.68
C SER A 96 -10.75 -4.40 8.14
N CYS A 97 -10.01 -3.33 7.91
CA CYS A 97 -8.59 -3.22 8.32
C CYS A 97 -8.40 -2.03 9.24
N ASP A 98 -7.58 -2.23 10.28
CA ASP A 98 -7.20 -1.12 11.17
C ASP A 98 -6.18 -0.22 10.48
N PHE A 99 -5.22 -0.79 9.78
CA PHE A 99 -4.26 -0.03 9.00
C PHE A 99 -3.46 -0.90 8.05
N LEU A 100 -2.76 -0.22 7.16
CA LEU A 100 -1.91 -0.79 6.13
C LEU A 100 -0.53 -0.14 6.22
N VAL A 101 0.51 -0.93 6.09
CA VAL A 101 1.88 -0.44 5.99
C VAL A 101 2.48 -0.94 4.68
N VAL A 102 2.97 -0.01 3.87
CA VAL A 102 3.61 -0.31 2.60
C VAL A 102 5.07 0.11 2.67
N THR A 103 5.95 -0.81 2.37
CA THR A 103 7.40 -0.57 2.34
C THR A 103 7.91 -0.69 0.91
N GLY A 104 8.73 0.25 0.52
CA GLY A 104 9.30 0.25 -0.83
C GLY A 104 10.05 1.52 -1.14
N THR A 105 10.19 1.81 -2.43
CA THR A 105 10.76 3.09 -2.90
C THR A 105 9.66 3.88 -3.59
N PHE A 106 9.56 5.16 -3.25
CA PHE A 106 8.47 6.02 -3.71
C PHE A 106 9.02 7.34 -4.27
N THR A 107 8.36 7.80 -5.33
CA THR A 107 8.72 9.09 -5.95
C THR A 107 7.50 9.99 -6.04
#